data_e255a5a6e9459de67e815faaa29cbd8c
#
_entry.id   e255a5a6e9459de67e815faaa29cbd8c
#
_cell.length_a   1.000
_cell.length_b   1.000
_cell.length_c   1.000
_cell.angle_alpha   90.00
_cell.angle_beta   90.00
_cell.angle_gamma   90.00
#
_symmetry.space_group_name_H-M   'P 1'
#
loop_
_entity.id
_entity.type
_entity.pdbx_description
1 polymer ?
#
loop_
_entity_poly.entity_id
_entity_poly.type
_entity_poly.pdbx_seq_one_letter_code
_entity_poly.pdbx_strand_id
1 'polypeptide(L)'
;MFKVFFHIVSILLLSNQVLAQKPVVYLEVEPHEAEVGEILTITVKSNVQGDLDIDLPPGFVHGYNVMNGMEQEMDYSTGKVITFYYMSQTGAMTKEGTYLFGPAYIKKGNKVYRSNTVNVSIKKVKTEESSNGEITSRQLRQPAFGVIQKSRHTIYEGEPLVVYAKVYSKFSPNHLENYEPYVINGVIDQHDITPS
;
A
#
# COMPACT_ATOMS: atom_id res chain seq x y z
N MET A 1 23.71 -11.86 62.70
CA MET A 1 24.03 -11.06 61.52
C MET A 1 23.80 -11.81 60.19
N PHE A 2 24.19 -13.04 60.04
CA PHE A 2 24.08 -13.78 58.77
C PHE A 2 22.62 -13.99 58.27
N LYS A 3 21.65 -14.22 59.15
CA LYS A 3 20.25 -14.44 58.79
C LYS A 3 19.57 -13.19 58.23
N VAL A 4 19.89 -11.99 58.73
CA VAL A 4 19.34 -10.71 58.28
C VAL A 4 19.88 -10.35 56.88
N PHE A 5 21.16 -10.64 56.65
CA PHE A 5 21.79 -10.38 55.34
C PHE A 5 21.17 -11.26 54.24
N PHE A 6 20.83 -12.51 54.53
CA PHE A 6 20.20 -13.42 53.58
C PHE A 6 18.78 -12.95 53.19
N HIS A 7 18.01 -12.38 54.12
CA HIS A 7 16.68 -11.84 53.82
C HIS A 7 16.73 -10.54 52.97
N ILE A 8 17.72 -9.69 53.21
CA ILE A 8 17.90 -8.46 52.40
C ILE A 8 18.30 -8.81 50.96
N VAL A 9 19.19 -9.79 50.76
CA VAL A 9 19.57 -10.25 49.41
C VAL A 9 18.39 -10.92 48.71
N SER A 10 17.54 -11.69 49.42
CA SER A 10 16.34 -12.31 48.85
C SER A 10 15.28 -11.27 48.40
N ILE A 11 15.11 -10.19 49.16
CA ILE A 11 14.19 -9.08 48.81
C ILE A 11 14.70 -8.28 47.59
N LEU A 12 16.01 -8.07 47.49
CA LEU A 12 16.60 -7.41 46.31
C LEU A 12 16.48 -8.22 45.01
N LEU A 13 16.44 -9.56 45.07
CA LEU A 13 16.27 -10.44 43.92
C LEU A 13 14.81 -10.51 43.42
N LEU A 14 13.83 -10.18 44.27
CA LEU A 14 12.42 -10.17 43.92
C LEU A 14 11.97 -8.84 43.22
N SER A 15 12.78 -7.79 43.30
CA SER A 15 12.40 -6.46 42.80
C SER A 15 12.64 -6.25 41.27
N ASN A 16 13.21 -7.23 40.56
CA ASN A 16 13.47 -7.13 39.11
C ASN A 16 12.43 -7.85 38.23
N GLN A 17 11.18 -7.85 38.63
CA GLN A 17 10.13 -8.16 37.70
C GLN A 17 9.94 -6.93 36.77
N VAL A 18 10.84 -6.78 35.81
CA VAL A 18 10.57 -5.96 34.64
C VAL A 18 9.34 -6.56 33.97
N LEU A 19 8.18 -5.96 34.18
CA LEU A 19 6.96 -6.30 33.45
C LEU A 19 7.24 -6.03 31.97
N ALA A 20 7.77 -7.04 31.29
CA ALA A 20 7.99 -6.99 29.87
C ALA A 20 6.64 -6.75 29.20
N GLN A 21 6.55 -5.72 28.40
CA GLN A 21 5.37 -5.45 27.60
C GLN A 21 5.03 -6.68 26.76
N LYS A 22 3.75 -7.04 26.73
CA LYS A 22 3.29 -8.14 25.88
C LYS A 22 3.60 -7.79 24.43
N PRO A 23 4.28 -8.65 23.67
CA PRO A 23 4.53 -8.43 22.26
C PRO A 23 3.21 -8.35 21.49
N VAL A 24 3.10 -7.35 20.65
CA VAL A 24 1.92 -7.09 19.82
C VAL A 24 2.36 -6.81 18.40
N VAL A 25 1.69 -7.46 17.44
CA VAL A 25 1.87 -7.24 16.02
C VAL A 25 0.47 -7.10 15.40
N TYR A 26 0.24 -6.01 14.68
CA TYR A 26 -1.01 -5.73 13.96
C TYR A 26 -0.73 -5.62 12.48
N LEU A 27 -1.65 -6.17 11.69
CA LEU A 27 -1.75 -5.95 10.26
C LEU A 27 -3.06 -5.21 9.96
N GLU A 28 -2.95 -4.18 9.16
CA GLU A 28 -4.05 -3.40 8.62
C GLU A 28 -3.92 -3.29 7.11
N VAL A 29 -5.02 -3.33 6.40
CA VAL A 29 -5.06 -3.16 4.94
C VAL A 29 -6.22 -2.24 4.61
N GLU A 30 -5.94 -1.13 3.98
CA GLU A 30 -6.94 -0.14 3.61
C GLU A 30 -6.89 0.18 2.09
N PRO A 31 -8.06 0.35 1.47
CA PRO A 31 -9.41 0.09 1.98
C PRO A 31 -9.76 -1.40 2.05
N HIS A 32 -10.72 -1.78 2.89
CA HIS A 32 -11.22 -3.17 2.96
C HIS A 32 -12.05 -3.59 1.74
N GLU A 33 -12.56 -2.64 0.99
CA GLU A 33 -13.22 -2.81 -0.29
C GLU A 33 -12.56 -1.90 -1.33
N ALA A 34 -12.12 -2.47 -2.43
CA ALA A 34 -11.46 -1.75 -3.51
C ALA A 34 -11.90 -2.31 -4.87
N GLU A 35 -11.56 -1.61 -5.94
CA GLU A 35 -11.69 -2.13 -7.29
C GLU A 35 -10.36 -2.69 -7.80
N VAL A 36 -10.42 -3.53 -8.84
CA VAL A 36 -9.21 -4.06 -9.50
C VAL A 36 -8.29 -2.89 -9.90
N GLY A 37 -7.01 -2.96 -9.52
CA GLY A 37 -6.01 -1.93 -9.77
C GLY A 37 -6.08 -0.71 -8.84
N GLU A 38 -7.03 -0.66 -7.91
CA GLU A 38 -7.06 0.38 -6.88
C GLU A 38 -5.97 0.13 -5.84
N ILE A 39 -5.37 1.23 -5.36
CA ILE A 39 -4.27 1.14 -4.41
C ILE A 39 -4.77 0.71 -3.03
N LEU A 40 -4.16 -0.36 -2.54
CA LEU A 40 -4.24 -0.82 -1.18
C LEU A 40 -3.01 -0.36 -0.42
N THR A 41 -3.21 0.07 0.81
CA THR A 41 -2.13 0.37 1.76
C THR A 41 -2.10 -0.73 2.81
N ILE A 42 -0.97 -1.40 2.95
CA ILE A 42 -0.74 -2.46 3.93
C ILE A 42 0.18 -1.89 5.00
N THR A 43 -0.30 -1.85 6.23
CA THR A 43 0.45 -1.34 7.38
C THR A 43 0.65 -2.45 8.41
N VAL A 44 1.89 -2.68 8.79
CA VAL A 44 2.23 -3.53 9.94
C VAL A 44 2.76 -2.66 11.06
N LYS A 45 2.14 -2.78 12.24
CA LYS A 45 2.49 -2.04 13.44
C LYS A 45 2.87 -3.02 14.55
N SER A 46 3.99 -2.80 15.23
CA SER A 46 4.47 -3.70 16.29
C SER A 46 5.26 -2.96 17.37
N ASN A 47 5.12 -3.42 18.61
CA ASN A 47 6.01 -3.01 19.70
C ASN A 47 7.27 -3.88 19.80
N VAL A 48 7.48 -4.78 18.84
CA VAL A 48 8.68 -5.60 18.71
C VAL A 48 9.41 -5.22 17.44
N GLN A 49 10.68 -4.92 17.57
CA GLN A 49 11.57 -4.68 16.42
C GLN A 49 12.25 -5.99 16.00
N GLY A 50 12.25 -6.28 14.71
CA GLY A 50 12.84 -7.49 14.12
C GLY A 50 12.64 -7.54 12.61
N ASP A 51 13.01 -8.67 12.00
CA ASP A 51 12.81 -8.90 10.56
C ASP A 51 11.33 -9.14 10.28
N LEU A 52 10.76 -8.35 9.37
CA LEU A 52 9.36 -8.41 8.99
C LEU A 52 9.18 -9.22 7.71
N ASP A 53 8.19 -10.10 7.73
CA ASP A 53 7.67 -10.82 6.58
C ASP A 53 6.14 -10.75 6.57
N ILE A 54 5.49 -10.75 5.40
CA ILE A 54 4.04 -10.64 5.26
C ILE A 54 3.56 -11.65 4.22
N ASP A 55 2.61 -12.49 4.61
CA ASP A 55 1.91 -13.36 3.67
C ASP A 55 0.96 -12.51 2.81
N LEU A 56 1.29 -12.36 1.53
CA LEU A 56 0.49 -11.61 0.57
C LEU A 56 -0.25 -12.57 -0.37
N PRO A 57 -1.51 -12.26 -0.74
CA PRO A 57 -2.27 -13.12 -1.63
C PRO A 57 -1.68 -13.14 -3.04
N PRO A 58 -1.85 -14.25 -3.79
CA PRO A 58 -1.42 -14.33 -5.18
C PRO A 58 -2.14 -13.28 -6.04
N GLY A 59 -1.40 -12.65 -6.94
CA GLY A 59 -1.90 -11.57 -7.78
C GLY A 59 -1.83 -10.17 -7.16
N PHE A 60 -1.24 -10.04 -5.97
CA PHE A 60 -0.88 -8.74 -5.42
C PHE A 60 0.37 -8.22 -6.13
N VAL A 61 0.28 -7.00 -6.64
CA VAL A 61 1.38 -6.29 -7.29
C VAL A 61 1.86 -5.19 -6.35
N HIS A 62 3.13 -5.24 -5.97
CA HIS A 62 3.74 -4.24 -5.10
C HIS A 62 3.81 -2.87 -5.76
N GLY A 63 3.48 -1.83 -5.01
CA GLY A 63 3.76 -0.44 -5.38
C GLY A 63 5.19 -0.04 -4.99
N TYR A 64 5.56 1.17 -5.38
CA TYR A 64 6.91 1.69 -5.15
C TYR A 64 7.10 2.36 -3.77
N ASN A 65 6.00 2.63 -3.06
CA ASN A 65 6.07 3.37 -1.81
C ASN A 65 6.17 2.41 -0.62
N VAL A 66 7.29 2.45 0.06
CA VAL A 66 7.49 1.82 1.37
C VAL A 66 7.86 2.92 2.36
N MET A 67 7.10 3.01 3.44
CA MET A 67 7.32 3.96 4.54
C MET A 67 7.57 3.20 5.82
N ASN A 68 8.58 3.62 6.56
CA ASN A 68 8.89 3.08 7.89
C ASN A 68 8.89 4.23 8.88
N GLY A 69 8.47 3.95 10.10
CA GLY A 69 8.49 4.94 11.16
C GLY A 69 8.29 4.33 12.53
N MET A 70 8.23 5.21 13.51
CA MET A 70 7.88 4.85 14.88
C MET A 70 6.93 5.87 15.46
N GLU A 71 6.07 5.44 16.35
CA GLU A 71 5.19 6.28 17.14
C GLU A 71 5.19 5.84 18.60
N GLN A 72 4.85 6.74 19.48
CA GLN A 72 4.76 6.47 20.91
C GLN A 72 3.32 6.69 21.37
N GLU A 73 2.76 5.68 22.02
CA GLU A 73 1.44 5.75 22.62
C GLU A 73 1.56 5.64 24.14
N MET A 74 0.78 6.44 24.84
CA MET A 74 0.67 6.34 26.30
C MET A 74 -0.47 5.37 26.65
N ASP A 75 -0.12 4.30 27.36
CA ASP A 75 -1.13 3.45 28.00
C ASP A 75 -1.64 4.17 29.26
N TYR A 76 -2.81 4.80 29.15
CA TYR A 76 -3.42 5.57 30.25
C TYR A 76 -3.81 4.69 31.45
N SER A 77 -3.92 3.36 31.28
CA SER A 77 -4.23 2.45 32.39
C SER A 77 -3.02 2.17 33.27
N THR A 78 -1.83 2.14 32.68
CA THR A 78 -0.57 1.84 33.37
C THR A 78 0.36 3.05 33.49
N GLY A 79 0.08 4.14 32.78
CA GLY A 79 0.94 5.31 32.66
C GLY A 79 2.24 5.08 31.90
N LYS A 80 2.34 3.95 31.17
CA LYS A 80 3.55 3.58 30.44
C LYS A 80 3.48 4.09 29.00
N VAL A 81 4.63 4.53 28.48
CA VAL A 81 4.80 4.83 27.06
C VAL A 81 5.19 3.55 26.32
N ILE A 82 4.43 3.21 25.28
CA ILE A 82 4.71 2.10 24.38
C ILE A 82 5.20 2.65 23.06
N THR A 83 6.36 2.18 22.61
CA THR A 83 6.86 2.52 21.28
C THR A 83 6.41 1.46 20.28
N PHE A 84 5.77 1.89 19.22
CA PHE A 84 5.42 1.07 18.07
C PHE A 84 6.30 1.42 16.89
N TYR A 85 6.75 0.41 16.19
CA TYR A 85 7.39 0.51 14.88
C TYR A 85 6.35 0.15 13.83
N TYR A 86 6.27 0.91 12.75
CA TYR A 86 5.39 0.59 11.65
C TYR A 86 6.14 0.56 10.33
N MET A 87 5.68 -0.31 9.45
CA MET A 87 6.01 -0.33 8.04
C MET A 87 4.72 -0.29 7.24
N SER A 88 4.65 0.61 6.29
CA SER A 88 3.54 0.74 5.35
C SER A 88 4.05 0.55 3.94
N GLN A 89 3.36 -0.26 3.14
CA GLN A 89 3.62 -0.45 1.72
C GLN A 89 2.33 -0.36 0.93
N THR A 90 2.42 0.06 -0.32
CA THR A 90 1.28 0.11 -1.22
C THR A 90 1.35 -0.99 -2.27
N GLY A 91 0.21 -1.29 -2.87
CA GLY A 91 0.09 -2.22 -3.99
C GLY A 91 -1.34 -2.33 -4.47
N ALA A 92 -1.59 -3.24 -5.39
CA ALA A 92 -2.93 -3.43 -5.94
C ALA A 92 -3.19 -4.90 -6.29
N MET A 93 -4.46 -5.28 -6.31
CA MET A 93 -4.87 -6.59 -6.83
C MET A 93 -5.19 -6.51 -8.32
N THR A 94 -4.78 -7.54 -9.07
CA THR A 94 -4.99 -7.59 -10.53
C THR A 94 -6.31 -8.23 -10.94
N LYS A 95 -7.01 -8.91 -10.02
CA LYS A 95 -8.27 -9.61 -10.29
C LYS A 95 -9.28 -9.36 -9.19
N GLU A 96 -10.58 -9.45 -9.55
CA GLU A 96 -11.68 -9.43 -8.59
C GLU A 96 -11.70 -10.68 -7.71
N GLY A 97 -12.22 -10.55 -6.50
CA GLY A 97 -12.33 -11.63 -5.52
C GLY A 97 -12.23 -11.13 -4.09
N THR A 98 -12.34 -12.06 -3.14
CA THR A 98 -12.05 -11.80 -1.73
C THR A 98 -10.71 -12.41 -1.41
N TYR A 99 -9.81 -11.61 -0.85
CA TYR A 99 -8.42 -11.97 -0.59
C TYR A 99 -8.11 -11.85 0.88
N LEU A 100 -7.37 -12.84 1.39
CA LEU A 100 -6.85 -12.84 2.74
C LEU A 100 -5.41 -12.31 2.72
N PHE A 101 -5.18 -11.19 3.38
CA PHE A 101 -3.87 -10.61 3.62
C PHE A 101 -3.35 -11.03 4.98
N GLY A 102 -2.05 -11.29 5.05
CA GLY A 102 -1.40 -11.73 6.26
C GLY A 102 -1.58 -13.23 6.56
N PRO A 103 -1.05 -13.63 7.70
CA PRO A 103 -0.51 -12.79 8.75
C PRO A 103 0.84 -12.15 8.40
N ALA A 104 1.19 -11.10 9.13
CA ALA A 104 2.56 -10.61 9.18
C ALA A 104 3.32 -11.30 10.31
N TYR A 105 4.62 -11.50 10.11
CA TYR A 105 5.52 -12.12 11.07
C TYR A 105 6.68 -11.19 11.40
N ILE A 106 6.99 -11.04 12.69
CA ILE A 106 8.21 -10.35 13.12
C ILE A 106 9.12 -11.37 13.80
N LYS A 107 10.30 -11.56 13.24
CA LYS A 107 11.33 -12.45 13.77
C LYS A 107 12.35 -11.66 14.57
N LYS A 108 12.48 -12.00 15.85
CA LYS A 108 13.48 -11.43 16.76
C LYS A 108 14.29 -12.55 17.41
N GLY A 109 15.50 -12.78 16.94
CA GLY A 109 16.29 -13.95 17.34
C GLY A 109 15.57 -15.25 17.02
N ASN A 110 15.35 -16.10 18.02
CA ASN A 110 14.64 -17.38 17.86
C ASN A 110 13.11 -17.29 18.07
N LYS A 111 12.57 -16.09 18.29
CA LYS A 111 11.14 -15.88 18.51
C LYS A 111 10.48 -15.29 17.28
N VAL A 112 9.28 -15.78 16.96
CA VAL A 112 8.43 -15.30 15.90
C VAL A 112 7.11 -14.80 16.50
N TYR A 113 6.75 -13.58 16.17
CA TYR A 113 5.49 -12.94 16.57
C TYR A 113 4.62 -12.81 15.34
N ARG A 114 3.33 -13.12 15.49
CA ARG A 114 2.37 -13.18 14.39
C ARG A 114 1.25 -12.15 14.58
N SER A 115 0.83 -11.50 13.49
CA SER A 115 -0.32 -10.59 13.47
C SER A 115 -1.66 -11.33 13.28
N ASN A 116 -2.73 -10.55 13.24
CA ASN A 116 -4.01 -10.91 12.64
C ASN A 116 -3.88 -11.05 11.11
N THR A 117 -4.96 -11.50 10.49
CA THR A 117 -5.19 -11.49 9.04
C THR A 117 -6.33 -10.52 8.71
N VAL A 118 -6.38 -10.02 7.46
CA VAL A 118 -7.38 -9.05 7.00
C VAL A 118 -7.99 -9.55 5.69
N ASN A 119 -9.33 -9.60 5.62
CA ASN A 119 -10.05 -9.87 4.39
C ASN A 119 -10.29 -8.57 3.62
N VAL A 120 -9.98 -8.56 2.33
CA VAL A 120 -10.21 -7.43 1.42
C VAL A 120 -11.05 -7.91 0.25
N SER A 121 -12.12 -7.19 -0.06
CA SER A 121 -13.01 -7.47 -1.19
C SER A 121 -12.61 -6.61 -2.38
N ILE A 122 -12.21 -7.25 -3.47
CA ILE A 122 -11.86 -6.59 -4.72
C ILE A 122 -13.00 -6.76 -5.71
N LYS A 123 -13.60 -5.66 -6.10
CA LYS A 123 -14.73 -5.61 -7.02
C LYS A 123 -14.24 -5.39 -8.44
N LYS A 124 -15.02 -5.89 -9.40
CA LYS A 124 -14.80 -5.56 -10.80
C LYS A 124 -14.86 -4.03 -10.99
N VAL A 125 -14.00 -3.54 -11.84
CA VAL A 125 -14.04 -2.16 -12.29
C VAL A 125 -15.42 -1.87 -12.90
N LYS A 126 -16.19 -0.95 -12.32
CA LYS A 126 -17.33 -0.38 -13.00
C LYS A 126 -16.80 0.51 -14.13
N THR A 127 -16.98 0.07 -15.36
CA THR A 127 -16.69 0.91 -16.53
C THR A 127 -17.71 2.04 -16.54
N GLU A 128 -17.35 3.19 -15.98
CA GLU A 128 -18.06 4.42 -16.30
C GLU A 128 -17.57 4.76 -17.71
N GLU A 129 -18.45 4.61 -18.71
CA GLU A 129 -18.17 5.09 -20.04
C GLU A 129 -18.04 6.63 -19.96
N SER A 130 -16.80 7.08 -19.86
CA SER A 130 -16.48 8.49 -20.02
C SER A 130 -16.69 8.85 -21.48
N SER A 131 -17.91 9.26 -21.83
CA SER A 131 -18.16 9.89 -23.09
C SER A 131 -17.39 11.22 -23.11
N ASN A 132 -16.49 11.38 -24.09
CA ASN A 132 -15.75 12.61 -24.38
C ASN A 132 -14.47 12.94 -23.59
N GLY A 133 -13.80 11.97 -22.95
CA GLY A 133 -12.53 12.26 -22.27
C GLY A 133 -12.70 13.13 -21.01
N GLU A 134 -13.90 13.17 -20.43
CA GLU A 134 -14.12 13.76 -19.12
C GLU A 134 -13.47 12.92 -18.04
N ILE A 135 -12.79 13.61 -17.12
CA ILE A 135 -12.10 12.96 -16.00
C ILE A 135 -13.15 12.54 -14.97
N THR A 136 -13.25 11.24 -14.69
CA THR A 136 -14.18 10.72 -13.70
C THR A 136 -13.66 10.94 -12.27
N SER A 137 -14.57 10.99 -11.30
CA SER A 137 -14.22 11.10 -9.87
C SER A 137 -13.31 9.95 -9.39
N ARG A 138 -13.37 8.80 -10.08
CA ARG A 138 -12.53 7.66 -9.84
C ARG A 138 -11.09 7.88 -10.30
N GLN A 139 -10.91 8.41 -11.53
CA GLN A 139 -9.58 8.75 -12.06
C GLN A 139 -8.86 9.74 -11.17
N LEU A 140 -9.58 10.71 -10.59
CA LEU A 140 -9.02 11.68 -9.64
C LEU A 140 -8.51 11.05 -8.34
N ARG A 141 -8.97 9.86 -7.97
CA ARG A 141 -8.48 9.13 -6.78
C ARG A 141 -7.20 8.35 -7.06
N GLN A 142 -6.91 8.02 -8.30
CA GLN A 142 -5.71 7.29 -8.68
C GLN A 142 -4.45 8.18 -8.58
N PRO A 143 -3.28 7.60 -8.26
CA PRO A 143 -2.02 8.36 -8.23
C PRO A 143 -1.58 8.81 -9.62
N ALA A 144 -1.89 8.04 -10.65
CA ALA A 144 -1.70 8.37 -12.05
C ALA A 144 -2.74 7.65 -12.92
N PHE A 145 -3.16 8.31 -14.01
CA PHE A 145 -4.05 7.71 -15.00
C PHE A 145 -3.85 8.34 -16.37
N GLY A 146 -4.15 7.58 -17.42
CA GLY A 146 -4.12 8.06 -18.81
C GLY A 146 -5.54 8.31 -19.35
N VAL A 147 -5.68 9.32 -20.17
CA VAL A 147 -6.91 9.63 -20.91
C VAL A 147 -6.57 9.82 -22.38
N ILE A 148 -7.31 9.14 -23.25
CA ILE A 148 -7.21 9.32 -24.69
C ILE A 148 -8.34 10.27 -25.12
N GLN A 149 -7.99 11.38 -25.72
CA GLN A 149 -8.92 12.34 -26.29
C GLN A 149 -8.74 12.39 -27.79
N LYS A 150 -9.84 12.52 -28.53
CA LYS A 150 -9.83 12.68 -29.98
C LYS A 150 -10.44 14.03 -30.34
N SER A 151 -9.92 14.64 -31.40
CA SER A 151 -10.39 15.96 -31.87
C SER A 151 -11.83 15.92 -32.40
N ARG A 152 -12.28 14.76 -32.91
CA ARG A 152 -13.60 14.53 -33.46
C ARG A 152 -14.10 13.13 -33.22
N HIS A 153 -15.42 12.94 -33.14
CA HIS A 153 -16.05 11.64 -32.99
C HIS A 153 -16.34 10.93 -34.30
N THR A 154 -16.57 11.74 -35.36
CA THR A 154 -16.87 11.28 -36.71
C THR A 154 -15.96 12.04 -37.65
N ILE A 155 -15.33 11.32 -38.58
CA ILE A 155 -14.49 11.87 -39.64
C ILE A 155 -14.87 11.18 -40.95
N TYR A 156 -14.68 11.90 -42.05
CA TYR A 156 -14.79 11.33 -43.38
C TYR A 156 -13.42 10.82 -43.84
N GLU A 157 -13.43 9.96 -44.86
CA GLU A 157 -12.20 9.45 -45.44
C GLU A 157 -11.33 10.63 -45.96
N GLY A 158 -10.05 10.65 -45.58
CA GLY A 158 -9.10 11.69 -45.88
C GLY A 158 -9.10 12.91 -44.94
N GLU A 159 -10.01 12.99 -43.97
CA GLU A 159 -9.95 14.03 -42.94
C GLU A 159 -8.92 13.73 -41.86
N PRO A 160 -8.17 14.75 -41.39
CA PRO A 160 -7.21 14.55 -40.29
C PRO A 160 -7.93 14.32 -38.97
N LEU A 161 -7.47 13.29 -38.23
CA LEU A 161 -7.85 13.03 -36.83
C LEU A 161 -6.64 13.25 -35.94
N VAL A 162 -6.80 14.12 -34.95
CA VAL A 162 -5.78 14.26 -33.89
C VAL A 162 -6.22 13.51 -32.66
N VAL A 163 -5.34 12.65 -32.17
CA VAL A 163 -5.54 11.87 -30.94
C VAL A 163 -4.50 12.28 -29.91
N TYR A 164 -4.95 12.63 -28.73
CA TYR A 164 -4.09 13.03 -27.61
C TYR A 164 -4.12 11.95 -26.54
N ALA A 165 -2.95 11.48 -26.13
CA ALA A 165 -2.79 10.74 -24.90
C ALA A 165 -2.33 11.70 -23.80
N LYS A 166 -3.16 11.92 -22.78
CA LYS A 166 -2.83 12.75 -21.63
C LYS A 166 -2.62 11.88 -20.42
N VAL A 167 -1.48 12.03 -19.76
CA VAL A 167 -1.18 11.36 -18.50
C VAL A 167 -1.30 12.38 -17.37
N TYR A 168 -2.13 12.05 -16.40
CA TYR A 168 -2.30 12.81 -15.17
C TYR A 168 -1.61 12.07 -14.04
N SER A 169 -0.76 12.75 -13.27
CA SER A 169 -0.05 12.18 -12.13
C SER A 169 -0.07 13.15 -10.96
N LYS A 170 -0.26 12.62 -9.75
CA LYS A 170 -0.09 13.38 -8.50
C LYS A 170 1.39 13.56 -8.14
N PHE A 171 2.27 12.81 -8.79
CA PHE A 171 3.71 12.87 -8.61
C PHE A 171 4.34 13.39 -9.89
N SER A 172 5.44 14.16 -9.77
CA SER A 172 6.26 14.52 -10.93
C SER A 172 6.91 13.24 -11.48
N PRO A 173 6.59 12.79 -12.70
CA PRO A 173 7.31 11.68 -13.30
C PRO A 173 8.70 12.18 -13.67
N ASN A 174 9.74 11.54 -13.12
CA ASN A 174 11.11 11.89 -13.46
C ASN A 174 11.50 11.35 -14.85
N HIS A 175 10.79 10.34 -15.34
CA HIS A 175 11.02 9.72 -16.63
C HIS A 175 9.79 8.89 -17.07
N LEU A 176 9.46 8.93 -18.35
CA LEU A 176 8.49 8.02 -18.97
C LEU A 176 9.28 6.97 -19.73
N GLU A 177 9.42 5.79 -19.14
CA GLU A 177 10.06 4.64 -19.79
C GLU A 177 9.02 3.80 -20.55
N ASN A 178 9.45 3.19 -21.66
CA ASN A 178 8.64 2.24 -22.44
C ASN A 178 7.36 2.85 -23.03
N TYR A 179 7.46 4.05 -23.62
CA TYR A 179 6.41 4.54 -24.48
C TYR A 179 6.39 3.73 -25.78
N GLU A 180 5.41 2.84 -25.93
CA GLU A 180 5.12 2.18 -27.19
C GLU A 180 3.97 2.95 -27.86
N PRO A 181 4.21 3.55 -29.06
CA PRO A 181 3.14 4.20 -29.79
C PRO A 181 2.08 3.15 -30.16
N TYR A 182 0.82 3.45 -29.88
CA TYR A 182 -0.27 2.55 -30.27
C TYR A 182 -0.50 2.64 -31.78
N VAL A 183 -0.70 1.47 -32.39
CA VAL A 183 -1.02 1.37 -33.81
C VAL A 183 -2.53 1.40 -33.98
N ILE A 184 -3.03 2.37 -34.74
CA ILE A 184 -4.45 2.44 -35.14
C ILE A 184 -4.56 1.85 -36.54
N ASN A 185 -5.25 0.71 -36.66
CA ASN A 185 -5.46 0.08 -37.96
C ASN A 185 -6.30 0.99 -38.90
N GLY A 186 -5.84 1.17 -40.12
CA GLY A 186 -6.52 1.97 -41.13
C GLY A 186 -6.19 3.46 -41.07
N VAL A 187 -5.25 3.88 -40.26
CA VAL A 187 -4.74 5.26 -40.18
C VAL A 187 -3.30 5.30 -40.65
N ILE A 188 -2.98 6.28 -41.51
CA ILE A 188 -1.60 6.57 -41.85
C ILE A 188 -1.09 7.56 -40.80
N ASP A 189 -0.19 7.09 -39.95
CA ASP A 189 0.48 7.92 -38.96
C ASP A 189 1.49 8.82 -39.63
N GLN A 190 1.34 10.13 -39.49
CA GLN A 190 2.21 11.07 -40.17
C GLN A 190 3.20 11.79 -39.28
N HIS A 191 2.96 11.93 -37.97
CA HIS A 191 3.88 12.61 -37.05
C HIS A 191 3.62 12.25 -35.60
N ASP A 192 4.70 11.91 -34.91
CA ASP A 192 4.78 11.85 -33.45
C ASP A 192 5.05 13.29 -32.94
N ILE A 193 4.04 13.94 -32.35
CA ILE A 193 4.18 15.26 -31.73
C ILE A 193 4.46 15.04 -30.24
N THR A 194 5.71 14.83 -29.88
CA THR A 194 6.15 14.90 -28.48
C THR A 194 6.26 16.35 -28.05
N PRO A 195 5.54 16.81 -27.01
CA PRO A 195 5.77 18.13 -26.45
C PRO A 195 7.16 18.21 -25.85
N SER A 196 7.91 19.21 -26.24
CA SER A 196 9.22 19.59 -25.67
C SER A 196 9.08 20.12 -24.26
#